data_ed39b9deaa4ae4cd2ac1036f5f715aa1
#
_entry.id   ed39b9deaa4ae4cd2ac1036f5f715aa1
#
_cell.length_a   1.000
_cell.length_b   1.000
_cell.length_c   1.000
_cell.angle_alpha   90.00
_cell.angle_beta   90.00
_cell.angle_gamma   90.00
#
_symmetry.space_group_name_H-M   'P 1'
#
loop_
_entity.id
_entity.type
_entity.pdbx_description
1 polymer ?
#
loop_
_entity_poly.entity_id
_entity_poly.type
_entity_poly.pdbx_seq_one_letter_code
_entity_poly.pdbx_strand_id
1 'polypeptide(L)'
;MKKWLAVALAAVLLLTGCAPKFEKNKEVVQKTDDKTEKAFIPNYQISNKYYRTILPFKPSKTRGMVVANLNSRYDIKEFETGLMRIAKSEYSPEKYLFQEGQILDKKTVSLWLNRKYTAKQLKDEGLEASDNIGLNPLDDEKGSIDDRNKKNPIYLAHVLEQDYLVKTDKDTVKLGGVMIGLALNSVHYYQKEKYGATYERKIPHKELKAEGEKIAAEVARRLRGMSELKGIPVTIALFEQESKSSVVPGNFFEYATVDANSSSLNAWEPVKEKYYLFPDTTSEKDHRDDWTFFMNFKQDVEKYFSSNGVIGRGFYKDDQLTDLRIEIPIQFYGEAEAIGFTQYVAGLIMDNFPDYISIEVNITSVNGPEALIEKKPKEKEPYVHIYK
;
A
#
# COMPACT_ATOMS: atom_id res chain seq x y z
N MET A 1 42.56 15.00 -54.40
CA MET A 1 41.19 15.43 -54.10
C MET A 1 40.23 14.26 -53.86
N LYS A 2 40.21 13.18 -54.67
CA LYS A 2 39.25 12.02 -54.45
C LYS A 2 39.45 11.23 -53.15
N LYS A 3 40.66 11.15 -52.59
CA LYS A 3 40.91 10.43 -51.34
C LYS A 3 40.42 11.19 -50.06
N TRP A 4 40.42 12.53 -50.13
CA TRP A 4 39.92 13.35 -49.02
C TRP A 4 38.39 13.40 -48.96
N LEU A 5 37.72 13.29 -50.10
CA LEU A 5 36.27 13.19 -50.17
C LEU A 5 35.76 11.86 -49.58
N ALA A 6 36.48 10.77 -49.76
CA ALA A 6 36.11 9.47 -49.19
C ALA A 6 36.26 9.45 -47.67
N VAL A 7 37.27 10.10 -47.11
CA VAL A 7 37.45 10.22 -45.66
C VAL A 7 36.37 11.13 -45.01
N ALA A 8 36.01 12.25 -45.68
CA ALA A 8 34.92 13.08 -45.21
C ALA A 8 33.54 12.39 -45.25
N LEU A 9 33.29 11.57 -46.29
CA LEU A 9 32.05 10.81 -46.37
C LEU A 9 31.97 9.65 -45.33
N ALA A 10 33.10 9.01 -44.98
CA ALA A 10 33.19 8.03 -43.92
C ALA A 10 33.00 8.63 -42.51
N ALA A 11 33.49 9.85 -42.28
CA ALA A 11 33.30 10.55 -41.02
C ALA A 11 31.84 11.01 -40.82
N VAL A 12 31.09 11.33 -41.87
CA VAL A 12 29.66 11.69 -41.78
C VAL A 12 28.79 10.45 -41.46
N LEU A 13 29.21 9.24 -41.90
CA LEU A 13 28.50 7.99 -41.62
C LEU A 13 28.71 7.50 -40.17
N LEU A 14 29.76 7.96 -39.48
CA LEU A 14 30.00 7.62 -38.06
C LEU A 14 29.24 8.52 -37.08
N LEU A 15 28.61 9.61 -37.56
CA LEU A 15 27.79 10.52 -36.73
C LEU A 15 26.31 10.12 -36.67
N THR A 16 25.89 9.06 -37.30
CA THR A 16 24.52 8.51 -37.17
C THR A 16 24.35 7.60 -35.93
N GLY A 17 25.26 7.68 -34.97
CA GLY A 17 25.22 6.96 -33.71
C GLY A 17 24.32 7.65 -32.68
N CYS A 18 23.25 6.98 -32.28
CA CYS A 18 22.47 7.19 -31.08
C CYS A 18 21.75 8.56 -30.92
N ALA A 19 20.85 8.86 -31.83
CA ALA A 19 19.70 9.63 -31.40
C ALA A 19 18.90 8.77 -30.43
N PRO A 20 18.63 9.20 -29.17
CA PRO A 20 17.75 8.46 -28.29
C PRO A 20 16.42 8.32 -29.03
N LYS A 21 16.00 7.10 -29.29
CA LYS A 21 14.66 6.81 -29.77
C LYS A 21 13.71 7.21 -28.63
N PHE A 22 13.19 8.42 -28.67
CA PHE A 22 12.00 8.78 -27.91
C PHE A 22 10.85 7.91 -28.50
N GLU A 23 10.68 6.71 -27.98
CA GLU A 23 9.49 5.95 -28.30
C GLU A 23 8.30 6.77 -27.84
N LYS A 24 7.43 7.14 -28.80
CA LYS A 24 6.18 7.81 -28.49
C LYS A 24 5.35 6.95 -27.55
N ASN A 25 4.67 7.56 -26.58
CA ASN A 25 3.73 6.86 -25.70
C ASN A 25 2.79 5.99 -26.56
N LYS A 26 2.58 4.73 -26.12
CA LYS A 26 1.72 3.80 -26.87
C LYS A 26 0.26 4.20 -26.67
N GLU A 27 -0.37 4.66 -27.76
CA GLU A 27 -1.84 4.84 -27.76
C GLU A 27 -2.50 3.46 -27.65
N VAL A 28 -3.52 3.38 -26.78
CA VAL A 28 -4.36 2.20 -26.59
C VAL A 28 -5.81 2.62 -26.50
N VAL A 29 -6.70 1.67 -26.76
CA VAL A 29 -8.14 1.89 -26.64
C VAL A 29 -8.63 1.10 -25.44
N GLN A 30 -9.20 1.78 -24.47
CA GLN A 30 -9.91 1.14 -23.36
C GLN A 30 -11.39 1.00 -23.73
N LYS A 31 -11.88 -0.24 -23.74
CA LYS A 31 -13.30 -0.53 -23.91
C LYS A 31 -13.92 -0.68 -22.53
N THR A 32 -14.91 0.15 -22.23
CA THR A 32 -15.89 -0.06 -21.17
C THR A 32 -17.20 -0.44 -21.83
N ASP A 33 -18.16 -1.04 -21.10
CA ASP A 33 -19.38 -1.60 -21.66
C ASP A 33 -20.15 -0.63 -22.57
N ASP A 34 -20.05 0.68 -22.34
CA ASP A 34 -20.79 1.70 -23.10
C ASP A 34 -19.89 2.69 -23.89
N LYS A 35 -18.58 2.71 -23.72
CA LYS A 35 -17.70 3.72 -24.35
C LYS A 35 -16.35 3.16 -24.75
N THR A 36 -15.86 3.66 -25.87
CA THR A 36 -14.48 3.47 -26.32
C THR A 36 -13.73 4.76 -26.08
N GLU A 37 -12.75 4.75 -25.18
CA GLU A 37 -11.95 5.91 -24.83
C GLU A 37 -10.51 5.73 -25.28
N LYS A 38 -9.94 6.79 -25.86
CA LYS A 38 -8.51 6.81 -26.17
C LYS A 38 -7.72 6.97 -24.87
N ALA A 39 -6.73 6.14 -24.70
CA ALA A 39 -5.79 6.18 -23.59
C ALA A 39 -4.37 6.01 -24.09
N PHE A 40 -3.39 6.27 -23.26
CA PHE A 40 -2.00 5.98 -23.58
C PHE A 40 -1.27 5.36 -22.38
N ILE A 41 -0.30 4.53 -22.67
CA ILE A 41 0.57 3.91 -21.67
C ILE A 41 1.90 4.65 -21.70
N PRO A 42 2.38 5.21 -20.57
CA PRO A 42 3.70 5.81 -20.49
C PRO A 42 4.78 4.81 -20.90
N ASN A 43 5.68 5.22 -21.78
CA ASN A 43 6.77 4.34 -22.22
C ASN A 43 7.82 4.13 -21.13
N TYR A 44 8.02 5.15 -20.29
CA TYR A 44 8.99 5.07 -19.20
C TYR A 44 8.42 4.29 -18.02
N GLN A 45 9.14 3.25 -17.61
CA GLN A 45 8.85 2.51 -16.38
C GLN A 45 9.92 2.86 -15.35
N ILE A 46 9.50 3.39 -14.21
CA ILE A 46 10.41 3.84 -13.14
C ILE A 46 11.26 2.66 -12.65
N SER A 47 10.63 1.54 -12.35
CA SER A 47 11.27 0.26 -11.99
C SER A 47 10.22 -0.85 -11.97
N ASN A 48 10.66 -2.12 -11.86
CA ASN A 48 9.75 -3.26 -11.67
C ASN A 48 9.08 -3.27 -10.27
N LYS A 49 9.41 -2.31 -9.42
CA LYS A 49 8.69 -2.08 -8.15
C LYS A 49 7.31 -1.47 -8.38
N TYR A 50 7.07 -0.83 -9.55
CA TYR A 50 5.85 -0.08 -9.87
C TYR A 50 5.20 -0.59 -11.14
N TYR A 51 3.88 -0.68 -11.12
CA TYR A 51 3.11 -0.87 -12.34
C TYR A 51 3.07 0.42 -13.16
N ARG A 52 3.00 0.28 -14.49
CA ARG A 52 2.59 1.39 -15.33
C ARG A 52 1.08 1.57 -15.22
N THR A 53 0.63 2.82 -15.25
CA THR A 53 -0.79 3.16 -15.24
C THR A 53 -1.23 3.64 -16.63
N ILE A 54 -2.54 3.59 -16.88
CA ILE A 54 -3.13 4.15 -18.10
C ILE A 54 -3.47 5.63 -17.84
N LEU A 55 -3.25 6.47 -18.85
CA LEU A 55 -3.60 7.88 -18.81
C LEU A 55 -4.62 8.21 -19.92
N PRO A 56 -5.58 9.12 -19.68
CA PRO A 56 -5.79 9.88 -18.44
C PRO A 56 -6.13 8.95 -17.26
N PHE A 57 -5.65 9.34 -16.07
CA PHE A 57 -5.87 8.56 -14.86
C PHE A 57 -7.38 8.52 -14.50
N LYS A 58 -7.88 7.31 -14.24
CA LYS A 58 -9.26 7.09 -13.79
C LYS A 58 -9.28 6.78 -12.30
N PRO A 59 -9.81 7.68 -11.45
CA PRO A 59 -9.94 7.40 -10.04
C PRO A 59 -10.98 6.31 -9.78
N SER A 60 -10.80 5.56 -8.70
CA SER A 60 -11.80 4.60 -8.22
C SER A 60 -13.15 5.27 -7.96
N LYS A 61 -14.24 4.56 -8.26
CA LYS A 61 -15.58 5.00 -7.88
C LYS A 61 -15.76 5.15 -6.35
N THR A 62 -14.92 4.49 -5.56
CA THR A 62 -14.93 4.53 -4.08
C THR A 62 -13.85 5.46 -3.50
N ARG A 63 -13.11 6.20 -4.35
CA ARG A 63 -12.03 7.08 -3.90
C ARG A 63 -12.51 8.04 -2.79
N GLY A 64 -11.69 8.16 -1.74
CA GLY A 64 -11.97 9.00 -0.56
C GLY A 64 -12.66 8.26 0.58
N MET A 65 -13.32 7.12 0.36
CA MET A 65 -13.95 6.36 1.46
C MET A 65 -12.91 5.78 2.43
N VAL A 66 -11.75 5.38 1.92
CA VAL A 66 -10.65 4.80 2.72
C VAL A 66 -10.19 5.74 3.85
N VAL A 67 -10.17 7.05 3.60
CA VAL A 67 -9.73 8.08 4.57
C VAL A 67 -10.64 8.14 5.80
N ALA A 68 -11.94 7.89 5.62
CA ALA A 68 -12.92 7.89 6.71
C ALA A 68 -12.92 6.58 7.52
N ASN A 69 -12.45 5.50 6.94
CA ASN A 69 -12.64 4.15 7.46
C ASN A 69 -11.38 3.54 8.08
N LEU A 70 -10.19 3.99 7.69
CA LEU A 70 -8.94 3.51 8.26
C LEU A 70 -8.40 4.44 9.34
N ASN A 71 -7.71 3.87 10.33
CA ASN A 71 -7.31 4.54 11.56
C ASN A 71 -6.21 5.58 11.36
N SER A 72 -5.29 5.36 10.41
CA SER A 72 -4.12 6.22 10.24
C SER A 72 -3.73 6.38 8.76
N ARG A 73 -2.94 7.43 8.46
CA ARG A 73 -2.34 7.61 7.14
C ARG A 73 -1.34 6.50 6.80
N TYR A 74 -0.74 5.87 7.81
CA TYR A 74 0.17 4.75 7.64
C TYR A 74 -0.60 3.52 7.15
N ASP A 75 -1.75 3.21 7.79
CA ASP A 75 -2.63 2.13 7.35
C ASP A 75 -3.15 2.35 5.93
N ILE A 76 -3.62 3.57 5.61
CA ILE A 76 -4.12 3.90 4.27
C ILE A 76 -3.05 3.62 3.21
N LYS A 77 -1.83 4.15 3.42
CA LYS A 77 -0.73 3.98 2.48
C LYS A 77 -0.35 2.50 2.32
N GLU A 78 -0.23 1.78 3.44
CA GLU A 78 0.15 0.37 3.41
C GLU A 78 -0.95 -0.51 2.84
N PHE A 79 -2.22 -0.22 3.12
CA PHE A 79 -3.34 -0.94 2.54
C PHE A 79 -3.36 -0.85 1.02
N GLU A 80 -3.08 0.33 0.45
CA GLU A 80 -2.98 0.53 -1.00
C GLU A 80 -1.71 -0.09 -1.59
N THR A 81 -0.54 0.21 -1.02
CA THR A 81 0.76 -0.20 -1.59
C THR A 81 1.10 -1.66 -1.30
N GLY A 82 0.70 -2.17 -0.14
CA GLY A 82 0.85 -3.58 0.23
C GLY A 82 0.01 -4.49 -0.66
N LEU A 83 -1.24 -4.08 -0.98
CA LEU A 83 -2.08 -4.82 -1.92
C LEU A 83 -1.42 -4.91 -3.31
N MET A 84 -0.83 -3.79 -3.81
CA MET A 84 -0.04 -3.81 -5.05
C MET A 84 1.22 -4.69 -4.93
N ARG A 85 1.80 -4.82 -3.75
CA ARG A 85 2.98 -5.67 -3.52
C ARG A 85 2.62 -7.14 -3.62
N ILE A 86 1.50 -7.55 -3.02
CA ILE A 86 0.94 -8.91 -3.15
C ILE A 86 0.57 -9.21 -4.60
N ALA A 87 -0.04 -8.25 -5.27
CA ALA A 87 -0.47 -8.42 -6.66
C ALA A 87 0.67 -8.82 -7.61
N LYS A 88 1.92 -8.52 -7.29
CA LYS A 88 3.07 -8.87 -8.15
C LYS A 88 3.32 -10.37 -8.25
N SER A 89 2.87 -11.17 -7.28
CA SER A 89 2.93 -12.64 -7.37
C SER A 89 1.97 -13.18 -8.42
N GLU A 90 0.82 -12.52 -8.60
CA GLU A 90 -0.25 -12.94 -9.51
C GLU A 90 -0.18 -12.20 -10.85
N TYR A 91 0.12 -10.91 -10.83
CA TYR A 91 0.07 -10.00 -11.96
C TYR A 91 1.42 -9.30 -12.15
N SER A 92 2.32 -9.86 -12.96
CA SER A 92 3.66 -9.28 -13.20
C SER A 92 3.57 -7.84 -13.75
N PRO A 93 4.32 -6.86 -13.19
CA PRO A 93 4.37 -5.47 -13.69
C PRO A 93 4.87 -5.33 -15.13
N GLU A 94 5.52 -6.35 -15.67
CA GLU A 94 5.97 -6.37 -17.07
C GLU A 94 4.80 -6.58 -18.07
N LYS A 95 3.77 -7.32 -17.63
CA LYS A 95 2.63 -7.71 -18.47
C LYS A 95 1.37 -6.94 -18.15
N TYR A 96 1.20 -6.55 -16.88
CA TYR A 96 -0.02 -5.91 -16.41
C TYR A 96 0.18 -4.42 -16.18
N LEU A 97 -0.89 -3.68 -16.39
CA LEU A 97 -1.04 -2.26 -16.11
C LEU A 97 -1.96 -2.11 -14.92
N PHE A 98 -1.71 -1.11 -14.10
CA PHE A 98 -2.53 -0.82 -12.93
C PHE A 98 -3.61 0.21 -13.26
N GLN A 99 -4.79 0.01 -12.71
CA GLN A 99 -5.88 0.97 -12.64
C GLN A 99 -6.54 0.87 -11.25
N GLU A 100 -6.99 2.01 -10.70
CA GLU A 100 -7.85 1.95 -9.51
C GLU A 100 -9.19 1.28 -9.86
N GLY A 101 -9.81 0.61 -8.88
CA GLY A 101 -11.03 -0.17 -9.05
C GLY A 101 -12.17 0.55 -9.74
N GLN A 102 -12.77 -0.08 -10.74
CA GLN A 102 -13.86 0.48 -11.55
C GLN A 102 -15.16 -0.29 -11.42
N ILE A 103 -15.19 -1.38 -10.65
CA ILE A 103 -16.34 -2.29 -10.55
C ILE A 103 -17.20 -1.94 -9.34
N LEU A 104 -16.59 -1.93 -8.14
CA LEU A 104 -17.29 -1.61 -6.91
C LEU A 104 -17.60 -0.12 -6.82
N ASP A 105 -18.85 0.23 -6.60
CA ASP A 105 -19.30 1.60 -6.39
C ASP A 105 -19.45 1.96 -4.90
N LYS A 106 -19.62 3.24 -4.60
CA LYS A 106 -19.76 3.75 -3.23
C LYS A 106 -20.95 3.14 -2.49
N LYS A 107 -22.10 2.94 -3.17
CA LYS A 107 -23.29 2.37 -2.55
C LYS A 107 -23.03 0.93 -2.14
N THR A 108 -22.49 0.12 -3.03
CA THR A 108 -22.14 -1.27 -2.76
C THR A 108 -21.17 -1.41 -1.59
N VAL A 109 -20.06 -0.65 -1.62
CA VAL A 109 -19.07 -0.70 -0.53
C VAL A 109 -19.69 -0.23 0.79
N SER A 110 -20.46 0.87 0.80
CA SER A 110 -21.12 1.35 2.03
C SER A 110 -22.06 0.30 2.63
N LEU A 111 -22.86 -0.37 1.80
CA LEU A 111 -23.75 -1.42 2.26
C LEU A 111 -22.97 -2.64 2.80
N TRP A 112 -21.86 -3.00 2.19
CA TRP A 112 -21.01 -4.10 2.69
C TRP A 112 -20.36 -3.78 4.04
N LEU A 113 -20.00 -2.54 4.28
CA LEU A 113 -19.39 -2.09 5.53
C LEU A 113 -20.38 -2.00 6.69
N ASN A 114 -21.67 -1.99 6.41
CA ASN A 114 -22.70 -2.00 7.44
C ASN A 114 -22.71 -3.30 8.23
N ARG A 115 -23.35 -3.26 9.40
CA ARG A 115 -23.80 -4.45 10.10
C ARG A 115 -24.96 -5.11 9.32
N LYS A 116 -25.17 -6.38 9.56
CA LYS A 116 -26.49 -6.99 9.25
C LYS A 116 -27.54 -6.33 10.14
N TYR A 117 -28.74 -6.18 9.61
CA TYR A 117 -29.87 -5.53 10.28
C TYR A 117 -30.98 -6.53 10.59
N THR A 118 -31.69 -6.32 11.69
CA THR A 118 -33.02 -6.91 11.91
C THR A 118 -34.06 -6.24 11.01
N ALA A 119 -35.22 -6.86 10.81
CA ALA A 119 -36.30 -6.25 10.03
C ALA A 119 -36.75 -4.89 10.59
N LYS A 120 -36.70 -4.71 11.92
CA LYS A 120 -36.99 -3.43 12.58
C LYS A 120 -35.94 -2.38 12.22
N GLN A 121 -34.66 -2.69 12.38
CA GLN A 121 -33.55 -1.79 12.07
C GLN A 121 -33.55 -1.35 10.60
N LEU A 122 -33.83 -2.27 9.66
CA LEU A 122 -33.98 -1.91 8.26
C LEU A 122 -35.03 -0.82 8.03
N LYS A 123 -36.20 -0.99 8.70
CA LYS A 123 -37.27 -0.01 8.62
C LYS A 123 -36.87 1.35 9.24
N ASP A 124 -36.22 1.32 10.39
CA ASP A 124 -35.77 2.52 11.11
C ASP A 124 -34.71 3.29 10.31
N GLU A 125 -33.82 2.59 9.55
CA GLU A 125 -32.81 3.14 8.68
C GLU A 125 -33.33 3.49 7.25
N GLY A 126 -34.59 3.18 6.96
CA GLY A 126 -35.18 3.41 5.62
C GLY A 126 -34.56 2.56 4.51
N LEU A 127 -34.07 1.36 4.86
CA LEU A 127 -33.44 0.41 3.93
C LEU A 127 -34.43 -0.67 3.52
N GLU A 128 -34.28 -1.15 2.27
CA GLU A 128 -35.02 -2.30 1.77
C GLU A 128 -34.36 -3.62 2.20
N ALA A 129 -35.10 -4.71 2.19
CA ALA A 129 -34.57 -6.03 2.52
C ALA A 129 -33.40 -6.45 1.61
N SER A 130 -33.37 -6.00 0.36
CA SER A 130 -32.29 -6.20 -0.61
C SER A 130 -31.00 -5.46 -0.23
N ASP A 131 -31.09 -4.39 0.56
CA ASP A 131 -29.95 -3.61 1.03
C ASP A 131 -29.31 -4.22 2.31
N ASN A 132 -29.92 -5.26 2.90
CA ASN A 132 -29.38 -5.98 4.05
C ASN A 132 -28.24 -6.93 3.68
N ILE A 133 -27.23 -6.35 3.07
CA ILE A 133 -26.01 -7.06 2.60
C ILE A 133 -24.77 -6.69 3.39
N GLY A 134 -24.94 -6.17 4.62
CA GLY A 134 -23.85 -5.88 5.53
C GLY A 134 -22.98 -7.11 5.83
N LEU A 135 -21.68 -6.92 5.89
CA LEU A 135 -20.70 -8.00 6.16
C LEU A 135 -20.29 -8.06 7.63
N ASN A 136 -20.56 -7.00 8.39
CA ASN A 136 -20.31 -6.99 9.82
C ASN A 136 -21.44 -7.67 10.61
N PRO A 137 -21.15 -8.20 11.81
CA PRO A 137 -22.13 -8.92 12.63
C PRO A 137 -23.37 -8.08 12.95
N LEU A 138 -24.51 -8.75 13.05
CA LEU A 138 -25.75 -8.17 13.54
C LEU A 138 -25.56 -7.71 14.99
N ASP A 139 -26.02 -6.49 15.28
CA ASP A 139 -26.26 -6.02 16.64
C ASP A 139 -27.78 -6.00 16.88
N ASP A 140 -28.31 -6.98 17.61
CA ASP A 140 -29.73 -7.17 17.87
C ASP A 140 -30.27 -6.28 19.01
N GLU A 141 -29.42 -5.35 19.51
CA GLU A 141 -29.73 -4.41 20.60
C GLU A 141 -30.08 -5.03 21.96
N LYS A 142 -29.80 -6.33 22.14
CA LYS A 142 -30.06 -7.03 23.40
C LYS A 142 -28.85 -6.98 24.33
N GLY A 143 -29.08 -6.66 25.59
CA GLY A 143 -28.03 -6.58 26.61
C GLY A 143 -27.39 -5.21 26.75
N SER A 144 -26.33 -5.13 27.53
CA SER A 144 -25.59 -3.89 27.71
C SER A 144 -24.81 -3.49 26.45
N ILE A 145 -24.54 -2.20 26.27
CA ILE A 145 -23.72 -1.74 25.13
C ILE A 145 -22.34 -2.39 25.14
N ASP A 146 -21.74 -2.58 26.31
CA ASP A 146 -20.45 -3.27 26.45
C ASP A 146 -20.51 -4.72 25.97
N ASP A 147 -21.52 -5.48 26.38
CA ASP A 147 -21.66 -6.90 26.00
C ASP A 147 -21.93 -7.05 24.49
N ARG A 148 -22.76 -6.15 23.94
CA ARG A 148 -23.05 -6.11 22.50
C ARG A 148 -21.78 -5.87 21.67
N ASN A 149 -20.98 -4.85 22.04
CA ASN A 149 -19.74 -4.53 21.31
C ASN A 149 -18.63 -5.56 21.56
N LYS A 150 -18.59 -6.20 22.73
CA LYS A 150 -17.68 -7.32 22.99
C LYS A 150 -18.02 -8.54 22.13
N LYS A 151 -19.32 -8.87 22.02
CA LYS A 151 -19.79 -10.03 21.28
C LYS A 151 -19.77 -9.84 19.77
N ASN A 152 -20.15 -8.67 19.31
CA ASN A 152 -20.33 -8.36 17.89
C ASN A 152 -19.54 -7.10 17.51
N PRO A 153 -18.19 -7.13 17.48
CA PRO A 153 -17.41 -5.98 17.06
C PRO A 153 -17.58 -5.73 15.56
N ILE A 154 -17.22 -4.55 15.08
CA ILE A 154 -17.04 -4.29 13.65
C ILE A 154 -15.70 -4.89 13.25
N TYR A 155 -15.72 -5.95 12.44
CA TYR A 155 -14.51 -6.58 11.89
C TYR A 155 -14.04 -5.88 10.63
N LEU A 156 -14.93 -5.71 9.63
CA LEU A 156 -14.60 -5.11 8.34
C LEU A 156 -14.67 -3.60 8.42
N ALA A 157 -13.54 -2.94 8.23
CA ALA A 157 -13.41 -1.48 8.21
C ALA A 157 -13.53 -0.92 6.79
N HIS A 158 -12.90 -1.55 5.79
CA HIS A 158 -12.93 -1.06 4.42
C HIS A 158 -12.71 -2.17 3.39
N VAL A 159 -13.17 -1.91 2.15
CA VAL A 159 -12.95 -2.75 0.97
C VAL A 159 -12.28 -1.90 -0.11
N LEU A 160 -11.12 -2.34 -0.58
CA LEU A 160 -10.36 -1.70 -1.65
C LEU A 160 -10.30 -2.61 -2.87
N GLU A 161 -10.59 -2.06 -4.03
CA GLU A 161 -10.46 -2.72 -5.33
C GLU A 161 -9.30 -2.14 -6.12
N GLN A 162 -8.50 -2.99 -6.73
CA GLN A 162 -7.43 -2.63 -7.67
C GLN A 162 -7.53 -3.50 -8.92
N ASP A 163 -7.53 -2.87 -10.09
CA ASP A 163 -7.70 -3.51 -11.39
C ASP A 163 -6.35 -3.70 -12.10
N TYR A 164 -6.14 -4.88 -12.66
CA TYR A 164 -4.94 -5.24 -13.40
C TYR A 164 -5.31 -5.54 -14.86
N LEU A 165 -4.84 -4.68 -15.76
CA LEU A 165 -5.22 -4.69 -17.16
C LEU A 165 -4.13 -5.33 -18.02
N VAL A 166 -4.52 -6.04 -19.05
CA VAL A 166 -3.60 -6.59 -20.06
C VAL A 166 -3.83 -5.94 -21.41
N LYS A 167 -2.73 -5.71 -22.14
CA LYS A 167 -2.78 -5.25 -23.53
C LYS A 167 -3.11 -6.42 -24.44
N THR A 168 -4.01 -6.20 -25.39
CA THR A 168 -4.33 -7.14 -26.46
C THR A 168 -3.53 -6.83 -27.72
N ASP A 169 -3.49 -7.77 -28.70
CA ASP A 169 -2.79 -7.60 -29.98
C ASP A 169 -3.35 -6.44 -30.84
N LYS A 170 -4.55 -5.95 -30.53
CA LYS A 170 -5.25 -4.85 -31.25
C LYS A 170 -5.06 -3.48 -30.61
N ASP A 171 -3.99 -3.26 -29.83
CA ASP A 171 -3.76 -2.02 -29.08
C ASP A 171 -4.96 -1.62 -28.18
N THR A 172 -5.71 -2.60 -27.73
CA THR A 172 -6.75 -2.43 -26.71
C THR A 172 -6.26 -2.95 -25.37
N VAL A 173 -6.83 -2.44 -24.28
CA VAL A 173 -6.62 -2.97 -22.94
C VAL A 173 -7.90 -3.56 -22.41
N LYS A 174 -7.79 -4.66 -21.68
CA LYS A 174 -8.90 -5.35 -21.03
C LYS A 174 -8.52 -5.73 -19.61
N LEU A 175 -9.55 -5.92 -18.77
CA LEU A 175 -9.36 -6.44 -17.42
C LEU A 175 -8.75 -7.85 -17.49
N GLY A 176 -7.67 -8.07 -16.78
CA GLY A 176 -6.94 -9.33 -16.71
C GLY A 176 -6.93 -9.96 -15.32
N GLY A 177 -7.24 -9.18 -14.28
CA GLY A 177 -7.36 -9.64 -12.91
C GLY A 177 -7.78 -8.52 -11.97
N VAL A 178 -8.25 -8.87 -10.79
CA VAL A 178 -8.69 -7.93 -9.75
C VAL A 178 -8.12 -8.35 -8.40
N MET A 179 -7.63 -7.37 -7.65
CA MET A 179 -7.27 -7.52 -6.25
C MET A 179 -8.32 -6.84 -5.37
N ILE A 180 -8.77 -7.52 -4.34
CA ILE A 180 -9.64 -6.98 -3.30
C ILE A 180 -8.91 -7.02 -1.97
N GLY A 181 -8.67 -5.85 -1.39
CA GLY A 181 -8.19 -5.73 -0.02
C GLY A 181 -9.35 -5.62 0.95
N LEU A 182 -9.35 -6.42 2.01
CA LEU A 182 -10.29 -6.34 3.12
C LEU A 182 -9.54 -5.84 4.36
N ALA A 183 -9.76 -4.58 4.74
CA ALA A 183 -9.18 -4.03 5.96
C ALA A 183 -10.03 -4.43 7.17
N LEU A 184 -9.39 -5.06 8.14
CA LEU A 184 -10.01 -5.58 9.34
C LEU A 184 -9.51 -4.81 10.58
N ASN A 185 -10.40 -4.59 11.53
CA ASN A 185 -10.12 -3.87 12.77
C ASN A 185 -9.42 -4.76 13.80
N SER A 186 -8.15 -4.50 14.14
CA SER A 186 -7.52 -5.09 15.33
C SER A 186 -8.09 -4.56 16.63
N VAL A 187 -8.69 -3.35 16.58
CA VAL A 187 -9.37 -2.71 17.72
C VAL A 187 -10.72 -2.16 17.26
N HIS A 188 -11.79 -2.63 17.92
CA HIS A 188 -13.12 -2.06 17.75
C HIS A 188 -13.34 -0.93 18.74
N TYR A 189 -13.68 0.27 18.23
CA TYR A 189 -13.97 1.46 19.03
C TYR A 189 -15.46 1.71 19.10
N TYR A 190 -15.99 2.03 20.29
CA TYR A 190 -17.40 2.33 20.48
C TYR A 190 -17.64 3.37 21.58
N GLN A 191 -18.82 3.97 21.59
CA GLN A 191 -19.28 4.90 22.63
C GLN A 191 -20.54 4.35 23.27
N LYS A 192 -20.72 4.59 24.57
CA LYS A 192 -21.93 4.19 25.32
C LYS A 192 -23.05 5.21 25.21
N GLU A 193 -22.69 6.44 24.93
CA GLU A 193 -23.59 7.55 24.69
C GLU A 193 -23.04 8.47 23.63
N LYS A 194 -23.91 9.21 22.96
CA LYS A 194 -23.51 10.15 21.90
C LYS A 194 -22.58 11.22 22.48
N TYR A 195 -21.40 11.39 21.88
CA TYR A 195 -20.31 12.27 22.32
C TYR A 195 -19.66 11.90 23.67
N GLY A 196 -19.93 10.70 24.20
CA GLY A 196 -19.28 10.18 25.40
C GLY A 196 -17.86 9.68 25.17
N ALA A 197 -17.28 9.10 26.21
CA ALA A 197 -15.97 8.49 26.16
C ALA A 197 -15.91 7.36 25.12
N THR A 198 -14.79 7.27 24.42
CA THR A 198 -14.51 6.16 23.51
C THR A 198 -13.95 4.98 24.28
N TYR A 199 -14.58 3.84 24.14
CA TYR A 199 -14.16 2.56 24.66
C TYR A 199 -13.56 1.72 23.53
N GLU A 200 -12.74 0.74 23.88
CA GLU A 200 -12.10 -0.14 22.90
C GLU A 200 -12.24 -1.62 23.26
N ARG A 201 -12.34 -2.45 22.24
CA ARG A 201 -12.20 -3.89 22.32
C ARG A 201 -11.09 -4.33 21.37
N LYS A 202 -10.00 -4.85 21.93
CA LYS A 202 -8.96 -5.51 21.14
C LYS A 202 -9.49 -6.84 20.59
N ILE A 203 -9.32 -7.06 19.30
CA ILE A 203 -9.74 -8.30 18.62
C ILE A 203 -8.50 -9.17 18.46
N PRO A 204 -8.45 -10.36 19.08
CA PRO A 204 -7.31 -11.26 18.90
C PRO A 204 -7.14 -11.67 17.43
N HIS A 205 -5.91 -11.72 16.95
CA HIS A 205 -5.59 -12.06 15.55
C HIS A 205 -6.27 -13.36 15.09
N LYS A 206 -6.32 -14.39 15.93
CA LYS A 206 -7.01 -15.66 15.60
C LYS A 206 -8.51 -15.47 15.32
N GLU A 207 -9.18 -14.60 16.08
CA GLU A 207 -10.59 -14.26 15.88
C GLU A 207 -10.73 -13.44 14.59
N LEU A 208 -9.87 -12.44 14.42
CA LEU A 208 -9.87 -11.56 13.26
C LEU A 208 -9.67 -12.35 11.95
N LYS A 209 -8.71 -13.27 11.93
CA LYS A 209 -8.47 -14.15 10.80
C LYS A 209 -9.72 -15.00 10.46
N ALA A 210 -10.31 -15.67 11.43
CA ALA A 210 -11.47 -16.52 11.22
C ALA A 210 -12.69 -15.75 10.68
N GLU A 211 -12.93 -14.54 11.17
CA GLU A 211 -14.01 -13.68 10.65
C GLU A 211 -13.66 -13.08 9.29
N GLY A 212 -12.40 -12.69 9.08
CA GLY A 212 -11.91 -12.20 7.79
C GLY A 212 -12.07 -13.22 6.67
N GLU A 213 -11.72 -14.49 6.92
CA GLU A 213 -11.91 -15.59 5.95
C GLU A 213 -13.41 -15.81 5.59
N LYS A 214 -14.32 -15.71 6.58
CA LYS A 214 -15.77 -15.79 6.32
C LYS A 214 -16.26 -14.62 5.48
N ILE A 215 -15.81 -13.41 5.80
CA ILE A 215 -16.15 -12.21 5.03
C ILE A 215 -15.61 -12.34 3.60
N ALA A 216 -14.37 -12.79 3.42
CA ALA A 216 -13.76 -13.00 2.11
C ALA A 216 -14.52 -14.02 1.26
N ALA A 217 -14.96 -15.13 1.85
CA ALA A 217 -15.76 -16.13 1.15
C ALA A 217 -17.09 -15.55 0.63
N GLU A 218 -17.76 -14.73 1.44
CA GLU A 218 -19.00 -14.04 1.01
C GLU A 218 -18.73 -12.99 -0.03
N VAL A 219 -17.64 -12.20 0.08
CA VAL A 219 -17.20 -11.23 -0.94
C VAL A 219 -16.92 -11.96 -2.27
N ALA A 220 -16.17 -13.05 -2.25
CA ALA A 220 -15.89 -13.87 -3.44
C ALA A 220 -17.18 -14.31 -4.15
N ARG A 221 -18.14 -14.83 -3.37
CA ARG A 221 -19.44 -15.26 -3.90
C ARG A 221 -20.20 -14.11 -4.58
N ARG A 222 -20.20 -12.92 -3.98
CA ARG A 222 -20.88 -11.73 -4.54
C ARG A 222 -20.20 -11.24 -5.80
N LEU A 223 -18.88 -11.16 -5.80
CA LEU A 223 -18.09 -10.73 -6.96
C LEU A 223 -18.35 -11.65 -8.16
N ARG A 224 -18.47 -12.97 -7.94
CA ARG A 224 -18.79 -13.93 -9.02
C ARG A 224 -20.18 -13.76 -9.60
N GLY A 225 -21.10 -13.11 -8.90
CA GLY A 225 -22.40 -12.69 -9.44
C GLY A 225 -22.36 -11.47 -10.35
N MET A 226 -21.24 -10.74 -10.42
CA MET A 226 -21.08 -9.55 -11.24
C MET A 226 -20.65 -9.92 -12.66
N SER A 227 -21.34 -9.37 -13.67
CA SER A 227 -21.09 -9.66 -15.09
C SER A 227 -19.68 -9.29 -15.53
N GLU A 228 -19.14 -8.19 -15.01
CA GLU A 228 -17.83 -7.62 -15.30
C GLU A 228 -16.68 -8.54 -14.88
N LEU A 229 -16.92 -9.39 -13.87
CA LEU A 229 -15.94 -10.32 -13.32
C LEU A 229 -16.07 -11.75 -13.87
N LYS A 230 -16.96 -11.97 -14.83
CA LYS A 230 -17.10 -13.28 -15.46
C LYS A 230 -15.83 -13.66 -16.22
N GLY A 231 -15.21 -14.75 -15.81
CA GLY A 231 -13.97 -15.23 -16.43
C GLY A 231 -12.70 -14.45 -16.03
N ILE A 232 -12.77 -13.58 -15.02
CA ILE A 232 -11.63 -12.82 -14.50
C ILE A 232 -11.18 -13.41 -13.17
N PRO A 233 -9.89 -13.72 -12.95
CA PRO A 233 -9.39 -14.13 -11.65
C PRO A 233 -9.49 -12.97 -10.65
N VAL A 234 -9.84 -13.30 -9.40
CA VAL A 234 -9.95 -12.33 -8.30
C VAL A 234 -9.12 -12.84 -7.12
N THR A 235 -8.24 -12.01 -6.61
CA THR A 235 -7.47 -12.32 -5.40
C THR A 235 -7.97 -11.44 -4.25
N ILE A 236 -8.25 -12.04 -3.10
CA ILE A 236 -8.70 -11.35 -1.90
C ILE A 236 -7.60 -11.43 -0.85
N ALA A 237 -7.19 -10.27 -0.32
CA ALA A 237 -6.15 -10.18 0.69
C ALA A 237 -6.70 -9.55 1.98
N LEU A 238 -6.31 -10.11 3.13
CA LEU A 238 -6.75 -9.68 4.45
C LEU A 238 -5.69 -8.80 5.10
N PHE A 239 -6.08 -7.58 5.46
CA PHE A 239 -5.25 -6.57 6.10
C PHE A 239 -5.73 -6.36 7.54
N GLU A 240 -4.84 -6.46 8.51
CA GLU A 240 -5.07 -6.09 9.88
C GLU A 240 -4.59 -4.67 10.12
N GLN A 241 -5.53 -3.71 10.27
CA GLN A 241 -5.15 -2.32 10.58
C GLN A 241 -4.77 -2.17 12.05
N GLU A 242 -3.82 -1.28 12.31
CA GLU A 242 -3.36 -0.97 13.64
C GLU A 242 -4.34 -0.10 14.43
N SER A 243 -4.08 0.05 15.74
CA SER A 243 -4.84 0.97 16.59
C SER A 243 -4.68 2.43 16.13
N LYS A 244 -5.63 3.29 16.51
CA LYS A 244 -5.60 4.74 16.19
C LYS A 244 -4.36 5.48 16.70
N SER A 245 -3.71 4.97 17.74
CA SER A 245 -2.49 5.53 18.31
C SER A 245 -1.20 5.00 17.71
N SER A 246 -1.27 4.01 16.81
CA SER A 246 -0.08 3.43 16.20
C SER A 246 0.62 4.41 15.26
N VAL A 247 1.94 4.43 15.31
CA VAL A 247 2.84 5.19 14.42
C VAL A 247 3.51 4.31 13.37
N VAL A 248 3.18 3.02 13.36
CA VAL A 248 3.50 2.08 12.28
C VAL A 248 2.22 1.61 11.63
N PRO A 249 2.23 1.23 10.34
CA PRO A 249 1.05 0.67 9.69
C PRO A 249 0.77 -0.75 10.17
N GLY A 250 -0.47 -1.19 9.98
CA GLY A 250 -0.81 -2.59 9.94
C GLY A 250 -0.19 -3.31 8.74
N ASN A 251 -0.56 -4.57 8.56
CA ASN A 251 -0.02 -5.38 7.48
C ASN A 251 -1.05 -6.36 6.94
N PHE A 252 -0.86 -6.77 5.69
CA PHE A 252 -1.51 -7.95 5.16
C PHE A 252 -0.94 -9.20 5.83
N PHE A 253 -1.79 -10.18 6.14
CA PHE A 253 -1.35 -11.40 6.79
C PHE A 253 -1.62 -12.67 5.97
N GLU A 254 -2.59 -12.62 5.03
CA GLU A 254 -2.83 -13.71 4.08
C GLU A 254 -3.65 -13.23 2.87
N TYR A 255 -3.61 -14.00 1.79
CA TYR A 255 -4.45 -13.82 0.62
C TYR A 255 -4.87 -15.15 0.01
N ALA A 256 -5.96 -15.13 -0.76
CA ALA A 256 -6.42 -16.29 -1.52
C ALA A 256 -7.03 -15.85 -2.85
N THR A 257 -6.85 -16.67 -3.87
CA THR A 257 -7.35 -16.42 -5.23
C THR A 257 -8.60 -17.22 -5.51
N VAL A 258 -9.54 -16.61 -6.22
CA VAL A 258 -10.70 -17.24 -6.84
C VAL A 258 -10.43 -17.35 -8.33
N ASP A 259 -10.31 -18.57 -8.85
CA ASP A 259 -10.05 -18.79 -10.26
C ASP A 259 -11.19 -18.25 -11.13
N ALA A 260 -10.87 -17.94 -12.40
CA ALA A 260 -11.77 -17.29 -13.34
C ALA A 260 -13.18 -17.93 -13.46
N ASN A 261 -13.26 -19.26 -13.29
CA ASN A 261 -14.51 -20.02 -13.42
C ASN A 261 -14.98 -20.66 -12.10
N SER A 262 -14.42 -20.23 -10.96
CA SER A 262 -14.76 -20.71 -9.62
C SER A 262 -15.49 -19.62 -8.83
N SER A 263 -16.30 -20.03 -7.86
CA SER A 263 -16.86 -19.14 -6.83
C SER A 263 -16.24 -19.39 -5.44
N SER A 264 -15.31 -20.34 -5.35
CA SER A 264 -14.64 -20.71 -4.10
C SER A 264 -13.22 -20.17 -4.07
N LEU A 265 -12.80 -19.72 -2.90
CA LEU A 265 -11.41 -19.37 -2.63
C LEU A 265 -10.53 -20.61 -2.67
N ASN A 266 -9.36 -20.49 -3.24
CA ASN A 266 -8.28 -21.46 -3.15
C ASN A 266 -7.71 -21.48 -1.72
N ALA A 267 -6.66 -22.25 -1.48
CA ALA A 267 -5.97 -22.24 -0.20
C ALA A 267 -5.42 -20.85 0.12
N TRP A 268 -5.47 -20.47 1.39
CA TRP A 268 -4.88 -19.23 1.87
C TRP A 268 -3.36 -19.31 1.88
N GLU A 269 -2.74 -18.28 1.33
CA GLU A 269 -1.30 -18.09 1.32
C GLU A 269 -0.91 -17.04 2.36
N PRO A 270 0.02 -17.35 3.30
CA PRO A 270 0.43 -16.40 4.32
C PRO A 270 1.27 -15.28 3.74
N VAL A 271 1.05 -14.06 4.21
CA VAL A 271 1.91 -12.90 3.97
C VAL A 271 2.75 -12.69 5.23
N LYS A 272 4.06 -12.88 5.12
CA LYS A 272 5.01 -12.75 6.22
C LYS A 272 5.68 -11.39 6.19
N GLU A 273 4.89 -10.35 6.35
CA GLU A 273 5.32 -8.96 6.33
C GLU A 273 4.89 -8.27 7.62
N LYS A 274 5.78 -7.44 8.22
CA LYS A 274 5.48 -6.70 9.43
C LYS A 274 6.32 -5.43 9.53
N TYR A 275 5.76 -4.41 10.16
CA TYR A 275 6.47 -3.17 10.47
C TYR A 275 6.84 -3.10 11.94
N TYR A 276 8.04 -2.55 12.22
CA TYR A 276 8.50 -2.26 13.57
C TYR A 276 8.96 -0.80 13.68
N LEU A 277 8.69 -0.21 14.84
CA LEU A 277 9.21 1.10 15.20
C LEU A 277 10.59 0.94 15.85
N PHE A 278 11.50 1.87 15.57
CA PHE A 278 12.80 1.99 16.22
C PHE A 278 12.99 3.42 16.77
N PRO A 279 13.43 3.56 18.04
CA PRO A 279 13.53 2.50 19.04
C PRO A 279 12.17 2.19 19.67
N ASP A 280 11.90 0.91 19.92
CA ASP A 280 10.72 0.43 20.63
C ASP A 280 11.04 -0.87 21.37
N THR A 281 10.34 -1.16 22.47
CA THR A 281 10.54 -2.39 23.25
C THR A 281 10.17 -3.65 22.47
N THR A 282 9.24 -3.56 21.53
CA THR A 282 8.85 -4.71 20.69
C THR A 282 9.97 -5.03 19.70
N SER A 283 10.54 -4.02 19.03
CA SER A 283 11.67 -4.22 18.13
C SER A 283 12.93 -4.69 18.88
N GLU A 284 13.17 -4.18 20.09
CA GLU A 284 14.27 -4.65 20.95
C GLU A 284 14.15 -6.14 21.30
N LYS A 285 12.91 -6.59 21.61
CA LYS A 285 12.65 -7.97 22.01
C LYS A 285 12.72 -8.93 20.82
N ASP A 286 12.06 -8.57 19.70
CA ASP A 286 11.87 -9.46 18.57
C ASP A 286 13.06 -9.45 17.60
N HIS A 287 13.79 -8.30 17.48
CA HIS A 287 14.88 -8.07 16.51
C HIS A 287 16.07 -7.33 17.14
N ARG A 288 16.70 -7.95 18.14
CA ARG A 288 17.71 -7.30 18.96
C ARG A 288 18.94 -6.80 18.19
N ASP A 289 19.39 -7.52 17.19
CA ASP A 289 20.57 -7.12 16.42
C ASP A 289 20.27 -5.86 15.59
N ASP A 290 19.13 -5.83 14.88
CA ASP A 290 18.68 -4.67 14.11
C ASP A 290 18.39 -3.46 15.02
N TRP A 291 17.83 -3.71 16.20
CA TRP A 291 17.64 -2.69 17.22
C TRP A 291 18.99 -2.12 17.69
N THR A 292 19.99 -2.96 17.87
CA THR A 292 21.33 -2.53 18.29
C THR A 292 22.00 -1.69 17.20
N PHE A 293 21.92 -2.08 15.94
CA PHE A 293 22.41 -1.27 14.81
C PHE A 293 21.74 0.11 14.78
N PHE A 294 20.43 0.13 14.93
CA PHE A 294 19.69 1.40 14.97
C PHE A 294 20.08 2.27 16.17
N MET A 295 20.27 1.69 17.35
CA MET A 295 20.66 2.43 18.55
C MET A 295 22.07 3.01 18.45
N ASN A 296 23.02 2.29 17.87
CA ASN A 296 24.37 2.81 17.61
C ASN A 296 24.29 4.01 16.66
N PHE A 297 23.60 3.85 15.54
CA PHE A 297 23.37 4.95 14.60
C PHE A 297 22.71 6.17 15.27
N LYS A 298 21.63 5.95 16.02
CA LYS A 298 20.94 7.02 16.75
C LYS A 298 21.86 7.75 17.73
N GLN A 299 22.63 7.03 18.51
CA GLN A 299 23.57 7.62 19.47
C GLN A 299 24.64 8.46 18.77
N ASP A 300 25.17 8.01 17.64
CA ASP A 300 26.16 8.76 16.87
C ASP A 300 25.56 10.04 16.25
N VAL A 301 24.33 9.98 15.74
CA VAL A 301 23.59 11.17 15.28
C VAL A 301 23.39 12.17 16.43
N GLU A 302 22.98 11.69 17.60
CA GLU A 302 22.70 12.53 18.78
C GLU A 302 23.94 13.14 19.41
N LYS A 303 25.14 12.58 19.19
CA LYS A 303 26.40 13.23 19.56
C LYS A 303 26.63 14.53 18.78
N TYR A 304 26.17 14.60 17.55
CA TYR A 304 26.29 15.80 16.73
C TYR A 304 25.22 16.85 17.11
N PHE A 305 24.00 16.41 17.35
CA PHE A 305 22.86 17.24 17.79
C PHE A 305 22.09 16.55 18.91
N SER A 306 22.25 16.99 20.12
CA SER A 306 21.74 16.33 21.34
C SER A 306 20.21 16.34 21.55
N SER A 307 19.44 17.03 20.71
CA SER A 307 18.00 17.23 20.91
C SER A 307 17.11 16.60 19.86
N ASN A 308 17.61 15.68 19.04
CA ASN A 308 16.88 15.15 17.90
C ASN A 308 16.19 13.82 18.20
N GLY A 309 14.92 13.75 17.83
CA GLY A 309 14.18 12.50 17.85
C GLY A 309 14.46 11.66 16.61
N VAL A 310 15.53 10.87 16.59
CA VAL A 310 15.77 9.91 15.51
C VAL A 310 14.82 8.73 15.65
N ILE A 311 13.96 8.53 14.64
CA ILE A 311 12.93 7.47 14.62
C ILE A 311 13.10 6.65 13.34
N GLY A 312 13.06 5.33 13.45
CA GLY A 312 13.10 4.39 12.35
C GLY A 312 11.80 3.58 12.23
N ARG A 313 11.38 3.28 11.00
CA ARG A 313 10.36 2.29 10.70
C ARG A 313 10.96 1.22 9.82
N GLY A 314 11.14 0.02 10.38
CA GLY A 314 11.66 -1.14 9.68
C GLY A 314 10.53 -1.95 9.06
N PHE A 315 10.68 -2.34 7.81
CA PHE A 315 9.82 -3.28 7.12
C PHE A 315 10.52 -4.64 7.03
N TYR A 316 9.88 -5.63 7.61
CA TYR A 316 10.35 -7.00 7.64
C TYR A 316 9.57 -7.86 6.66
N LYS A 317 10.28 -8.71 5.96
CA LYS A 317 9.72 -9.73 5.09
C LYS A 317 10.40 -11.07 5.40
N ASP A 318 9.62 -12.13 5.64
CA ASP A 318 10.12 -13.42 6.07
C ASP A 318 11.09 -13.32 7.28
N ASP A 319 10.72 -12.48 8.25
CA ASP A 319 11.48 -12.20 9.48
C ASP A 319 12.85 -11.50 9.28
N GLN A 320 13.12 -10.97 8.09
CA GLN A 320 14.32 -10.22 7.77
C GLN A 320 13.99 -8.75 7.52
N LEU A 321 14.76 -7.82 8.13
CA LEU A 321 14.69 -6.39 7.83
C LEU A 321 15.14 -6.15 6.39
N THR A 322 14.23 -5.68 5.53
CA THR A 322 14.51 -5.40 4.13
C THR A 322 14.61 -3.91 3.83
N ASP A 323 13.77 -3.11 4.49
CA ASP A 323 13.72 -1.67 4.28
C ASP A 323 13.64 -0.95 5.63
N LEU A 324 14.46 0.07 5.80
CA LEU A 324 14.49 0.92 6.99
C LEU A 324 14.33 2.38 6.58
N ARG A 325 13.25 3.01 7.04
CA ARG A 325 13.02 4.43 6.84
C ARG A 325 13.27 5.19 8.13
N ILE A 326 14.18 6.15 8.08
CA ILE A 326 14.61 6.95 9.24
C ILE A 326 14.17 8.40 9.03
N GLU A 327 13.60 8.98 10.08
CA GLU A 327 13.22 10.39 10.16
C GLU A 327 14.12 11.10 11.17
N ILE A 328 14.77 12.18 10.75
CA ILE A 328 15.62 13.02 11.60
C ILE A 328 15.12 14.46 11.54
N PRO A 329 14.24 14.88 12.46
CA PRO A 329 13.86 16.29 12.59
C PRO A 329 14.97 17.09 13.25
N ILE A 330 15.43 18.17 12.60
CA ILE A 330 16.52 18.99 13.06
C ILE A 330 16.31 20.45 12.67
N GLN A 331 16.92 21.37 13.43
CA GLN A 331 16.96 22.78 13.11
C GLN A 331 18.40 23.16 12.74
N PHE A 332 18.58 23.67 11.54
CA PHE A 332 19.86 24.19 11.07
C PHE A 332 19.92 25.72 11.15
N TYR A 333 21.14 26.25 11.36
CA TYR A 333 21.42 27.69 11.29
C TYR A 333 21.74 28.15 9.86
N GLY A 334 22.07 27.22 8.96
CA GLY A 334 22.36 27.53 7.57
C GLY A 334 22.64 26.29 6.72
N GLU A 335 22.68 26.51 5.39
CA GLU A 335 22.82 25.45 4.37
C GLU A 335 24.13 24.64 4.53
N ALA A 336 25.24 25.29 4.85
CA ALA A 336 26.52 24.61 5.05
C ALA A 336 26.49 23.61 6.22
N GLU A 337 25.73 23.91 7.27
CA GLU A 337 25.54 23.03 8.41
C GLU A 337 24.65 21.82 8.00
N ALA A 338 23.57 22.05 7.24
CA ALA A 338 22.72 21.00 6.72
C ALA A 338 23.49 20.03 5.82
N ILE A 339 24.34 20.57 4.92
CA ILE A 339 25.22 19.77 4.06
C ILE A 339 26.19 18.94 4.90
N GLY A 340 26.92 19.57 5.85
CA GLY A 340 27.87 18.88 6.71
C GLY A 340 27.25 17.76 7.55
N PHE A 341 26.06 18.03 8.13
CA PHE A 341 25.30 17.04 8.86
C PHE A 341 24.85 15.88 7.96
N THR A 342 24.36 16.17 6.75
CA THR A 342 23.93 15.15 5.79
C THR A 342 25.08 14.24 5.38
N GLN A 343 26.28 14.79 5.14
CA GLN A 343 27.48 14.01 4.85
C GLN A 343 27.86 13.10 6.02
N TYR A 344 27.77 13.60 7.25
CA TYR A 344 28.02 12.82 8.46
C TYR A 344 27.03 11.66 8.59
N VAL A 345 25.74 11.92 8.46
CA VAL A 345 24.68 10.89 8.49
C VAL A 345 24.88 9.84 7.40
N ALA A 346 25.26 10.25 6.19
CA ALA A 346 25.54 9.32 5.10
C ALA A 346 26.70 8.35 5.44
N GLY A 347 27.76 8.84 6.09
CA GLY A 347 28.82 8.00 6.62
C GLY A 347 28.34 7.02 7.68
N LEU A 348 27.56 7.50 8.66
CA LEU A 348 27.04 6.67 9.73
C LEU A 348 26.13 5.52 9.22
N ILE A 349 25.38 5.73 8.14
CA ILE A 349 24.58 4.66 7.53
C ILE A 349 25.48 3.53 7.04
N MET A 350 26.59 3.86 6.42
CA MET A 350 27.54 2.87 5.90
C MET A 350 28.27 2.10 7.01
N ASP A 351 28.52 2.77 8.14
CA ASP A 351 29.25 2.19 9.26
C ASP A 351 28.38 1.33 10.17
N ASN A 352 27.09 1.68 10.35
CA ASN A 352 26.24 1.06 11.35
C ASN A 352 25.30 -0.03 10.79
N PHE A 353 24.97 -0.03 9.50
CA PHE A 353 23.97 -0.97 8.97
C PHE A 353 24.55 -1.95 7.95
N PRO A 354 24.05 -3.21 7.95
CA PRO A 354 24.40 -4.19 6.94
C PRO A 354 24.09 -3.72 5.51
N ASP A 355 24.84 -4.24 4.53
CA ASP A 355 24.73 -3.82 3.12
C ASP A 355 23.48 -4.33 2.39
N TYR A 356 22.80 -5.33 2.96
CA TYR A 356 21.58 -5.91 2.36
C TYR A 356 20.30 -5.11 2.65
N ILE A 357 20.34 -4.15 3.58
CA ILE A 357 19.16 -3.34 3.95
C ILE A 357 19.04 -2.14 3.00
N SER A 358 17.82 -1.91 2.50
CA SER A 358 17.45 -0.64 1.84
C SER A 358 17.19 0.41 2.92
N ILE A 359 17.89 1.55 2.88
CA ILE A 359 17.76 2.60 3.88
C ILE A 359 17.39 3.91 3.20
N GLU A 360 16.35 4.55 3.71
CA GLU A 360 15.92 5.90 3.35
C GLU A 360 15.97 6.78 4.59
N VAL A 361 16.75 7.87 4.56
CA VAL A 361 16.80 8.86 5.65
C VAL A 361 16.26 10.18 5.16
N ASN A 362 15.22 10.67 5.82
CA ASN A 362 14.64 11.98 5.61
C ASN A 362 15.12 12.92 6.73
N ILE A 363 15.87 13.94 6.35
CA ILE A 363 16.29 15.02 7.25
C ILE A 363 15.34 16.19 7.01
N THR A 364 14.64 16.62 8.06
CA THR A 364 13.60 17.64 7.96
C THR A 364 13.80 18.72 9.00
N SER A 365 13.39 19.96 8.67
CA SER A 365 13.30 21.08 9.63
C SER A 365 11.85 21.55 9.75
N VAL A 366 11.64 22.60 10.54
CA VAL A 366 10.34 23.29 10.61
C VAL A 366 9.94 23.91 9.28
N ASN A 367 10.90 24.18 8.38
CA ASN A 367 10.67 24.78 7.08
C ASN A 367 10.34 23.72 5.99
N GLY A 368 10.57 22.43 6.27
CA GLY A 368 10.32 21.34 5.34
C GLY A 368 11.47 20.35 5.23
N PRO A 369 11.56 19.61 4.11
CA PRO A 369 12.65 18.67 3.87
C PRO A 369 13.96 19.42 3.58
N GLU A 370 15.04 18.99 4.24
CA GLU A 370 16.40 19.53 4.06
C GLU A 370 17.25 18.59 3.20
N ALA A 371 17.19 17.27 3.47
CA ALA A 371 17.92 16.30 2.69
C ALA A 371 17.23 14.92 2.66
N LEU A 372 17.52 14.19 1.58
CA LEU A 372 17.18 12.80 1.42
C LEU A 372 18.45 11.99 1.18
N ILE A 373 18.63 10.91 1.94
CA ILE A 373 19.69 9.92 1.73
C ILE A 373 19.03 8.59 1.40
N GLU A 374 19.40 7.98 0.28
CA GLU A 374 18.91 6.66 -0.14
C GLU A 374 20.10 5.71 -0.35
N LYS A 375 20.17 4.63 0.41
CA LYS A 375 21.10 3.52 0.21
C LYS A 375 20.35 2.29 -0.24
N LYS A 376 20.63 1.82 -1.45
CA LYS A 376 20.09 0.55 -1.93
C LYS A 376 20.96 -0.62 -1.49
N PRO A 377 20.38 -1.84 -1.41
CA PRO A 377 21.14 -3.03 -1.10
C PRO A 377 22.38 -3.20 -2.01
N LYS A 378 23.54 -3.49 -1.39
CA LYS A 378 24.84 -3.72 -2.05
C LYS A 378 25.45 -2.50 -2.76
N GLU A 379 24.84 -1.32 -2.68
CA GLU A 379 25.49 -0.08 -3.15
C GLU A 379 26.61 0.33 -2.18
N LYS A 380 27.74 0.75 -2.75
CA LYS A 380 28.93 1.16 -1.97
C LYS A 380 28.81 2.57 -1.41
N GLU A 381 27.98 3.40 -2.02
CA GLU A 381 27.76 4.79 -1.64
C GLU A 381 26.26 5.07 -1.69
N PRO A 382 25.71 5.83 -0.73
CA PRO A 382 24.31 6.25 -0.78
C PRO A 382 24.13 7.39 -1.79
N TYR A 383 22.96 7.44 -2.41
CA TYR A 383 22.50 8.63 -3.12
C TYR A 383 22.10 9.69 -2.10
N VAL A 384 22.56 10.94 -2.31
CA VAL A 384 22.23 12.08 -1.44
C VAL A 384 21.64 13.20 -2.27
N HIS A 385 20.47 13.71 -1.84
CA HIS A 385 19.84 14.90 -2.38
C HIS A 385 19.66 15.96 -1.29
N ILE A 386 20.18 17.18 -1.55
CA ILE A 386 19.92 18.34 -0.71
C ILE A 386 18.82 19.15 -1.37
N TYR A 387 17.75 19.43 -0.62
CA TYR A 387 16.67 20.27 -1.09
C TYR A 387 17.10 21.74 -1.07
N LYS A 388 16.58 22.52 -2.02
CA LYS A 388 16.87 23.97 -2.15
C LYS A 388 15.62 24.78 -1.87
#